data_6e0c3252ffe13ef896174cfb762bfe44
#
_entry.id   6e0c3252ffe13ef896174cfb762bfe44
#
_cell.length_a   1.000
_cell.length_b   1.000
_cell.length_c   1.000
_cell.angle_alpha   90.00
_cell.angle_beta   90.00
_cell.angle_gamma   90.00
#
_symmetry.space_group_name_H-M   'P 1'
#
loop_
_entity.id
_entity.type
_entity.pdbx_description
1 polymer ?
#
loop_
_entity_poly.entity_id
_entity_poly.type
_entity_poly.pdbx_seq_one_letter_code
_entity_poly.pdbx_strand_id
1 'polypeptide(L)'
;DVDGRQLLDLSMGFGAMLAGHLNPVVVEEAKAALDTGMLFVTPSPISTDAAERICRRFGIDQVRFTNSGTESTMYAVRVARSATGKSDIVKVEGGYHGSYDPFVVSSKPALDKIGDPEEPIPAIDSNLVPGDIYVVPFNNIPALERMFEKNAKKIACYIVEPVLENLAIVLPDEGYLERVRELCDEYNVVLIFDEVQTGLTAGAHGASARLGVKPDLITLAKSIGGGLPLAAFGGKKKYMDFVTNGKMAH
;
A
#
# COMPACT_ATOMS: atom_id res chain seq x y z
N ASP A 1 -17.79 -21.31 -15.28
CA ASP A 1 -16.83 -21.11 -16.37
C ASP A 1 -17.55 -20.96 -17.72
N VAL A 2 -16.81 -20.79 -18.80
CA VAL A 2 -17.36 -20.60 -20.16
C VAL A 2 -18.13 -21.81 -20.67
N ASP A 3 -17.92 -22.98 -20.09
CA ASP A 3 -18.63 -24.21 -20.41
C ASP A 3 -19.91 -24.41 -19.56
N GLY A 4 -20.27 -23.40 -18.74
CA GLY A 4 -21.44 -23.43 -17.87
C GLY A 4 -21.26 -24.22 -16.57
N ARG A 5 -20.04 -24.69 -16.23
CA ARG A 5 -19.78 -25.36 -14.96
C ARG A 5 -19.72 -24.36 -13.82
N GLN A 6 -20.38 -24.67 -12.72
CA GLN A 6 -20.26 -23.86 -11.50
C GLN A 6 -19.01 -24.27 -10.72
N LEU A 7 -18.17 -23.31 -10.42
CA LEU A 7 -16.92 -23.49 -9.67
C LEU A 7 -16.94 -22.56 -8.46
N LEU A 8 -16.40 -23.03 -7.35
CA LEU A 8 -16.13 -22.16 -6.19
C LEU A 8 -14.89 -21.31 -6.47
N ASP A 9 -15.05 -19.99 -6.49
CA ASP A 9 -13.92 -19.07 -6.65
C ASP A 9 -13.24 -18.80 -5.30
N LEU A 10 -12.09 -19.41 -5.10
CA LEU A 10 -11.23 -19.17 -3.92
C LEU A 10 -10.20 -18.07 -4.15
N SER A 11 -10.02 -17.62 -5.40
CA SER A 11 -9.09 -16.53 -5.74
C SER A 11 -9.70 -15.16 -5.49
N MET A 12 -11.02 -15.03 -5.67
CA MET A 12 -11.77 -13.78 -5.45
C MET A 12 -11.14 -12.57 -6.14
N GLY A 13 -10.56 -12.76 -7.33
CA GLY A 13 -9.84 -11.71 -8.06
C GLY A 13 -8.65 -11.15 -7.26
N PHE A 14 -7.85 -12.04 -6.69
CA PHE A 14 -6.74 -11.68 -5.78
C PHE A 14 -7.20 -10.84 -4.57
N GLY A 15 -8.35 -11.18 -3.99
CA GLY A 15 -8.93 -10.50 -2.84
C GLY A 15 -9.76 -9.25 -3.16
N ALA A 16 -9.92 -8.90 -4.45
CA ALA A 16 -10.72 -7.74 -4.85
C ALA A 16 -12.23 -7.96 -4.64
N MET A 17 -12.69 -9.20 -4.82
CA MET A 17 -14.12 -9.54 -4.78
C MET A 17 -14.59 -10.00 -3.39
N LEU A 18 -14.16 -9.30 -2.33
CA LEU A 18 -14.48 -9.67 -0.94
C LEU A 18 -15.98 -9.84 -0.67
N ALA A 19 -16.81 -9.04 -1.31
CA ALA A 19 -18.27 -9.13 -1.21
C ALA A 19 -18.90 -10.23 -2.10
N GLY A 20 -18.09 -10.96 -2.88
CA GLY A 20 -18.52 -11.92 -3.87
C GLY A 20 -18.85 -11.29 -5.23
N HIS A 21 -18.89 -12.14 -6.26
CA HIS A 21 -19.30 -11.73 -7.61
C HIS A 21 -20.77 -11.34 -7.62
N LEU A 22 -21.11 -10.29 -8.37
CA LEU A 22 -22.50 -9.82 -8.55
C LEU A 22 -23.23 -9.54 -7.23
N ASN A 23 -22.52 -9.04 -6.21
CA ASN A 23 -23.18 -8.59 -4.99
C ASN A 23 -24.27 -7.57 -5.35
N PRO A 24 -25.55 -7.81 -5.01
CA PRO A 24 -26.65 -6.99 -5.49
C PRO A 24 -26.55 -5.54 -5.03
N VAL A 25 -26.09 -5.29 -3.81
CA VAL A 25 -25.94 -3.93 -3.29
C VAL A 25 -24.90 -3.16 -4.11
N VAL A 26 -23.74 -3.77 -4.39
CA VAL A 26 -22.67 -3.12 -5.19
C VAL A 26 -23.16 -2.87 -6.61
N VAL A 27 -23.86 -3.84 -7.22
CA VAL A 27 -24.35 -3.72 -8.60
C VAL A 27 -25.43 -2.64 -8.72
N GLU A 28 -26.38 -2.60 -7.80
CA GLU A 28 -27.47 -1.61 -7.81
C GLU A 28 -26.95 -0.20 -7.59
N GLU A 29 -26.07 0.01 -6.62
CA GLU A 29 -25.45 1.32 -6.37
C GLU A 29 -24.61 1.81 -7.55
N ALA A 30 -23.84 0.90 -8.18
CA ALA A 30 -23.07 1.24 -9.38
C ALA A 30 -23.97 1.65 -10.56
N LYS A 31 -25.09 0.94 -10.80
CA LYS A 31 -26.07 1.31 -11.83
C LYS A 31 -26.69 2.68 -11.54
N ALA A 32 -27.14 2.92 -10.30
CA ALA A 32 -27.71 4.19 -9.90
C ALA A 32 -26.73 5.36 -10.08
N ALA A 33 -25.44 5.13 -9.78
CA ALA A 33 -24.41 6.13 -9.99
C ALA A 33 -24.19 6.45 -11.48
N LEU A 34 -24.27 5.46 -12.37
CA LEU A 34 -24.17 5.67 -13.82
C LEU A 34 -25.28 6.59 -14.36
N ASP A 35 -26.48 6.50 -13.81
CA ASP A 35 -27.63 7.34 -14.20
C ASP A 35 -27.46 8.80 -13.79
N THR A 36 -26.58 9.10 -12.83
CA THR A 36 -26.32 10.47 -12.34
C THR A 36 -25.07 11.11 -12.95
N GLY A 37 -24.21 10.32 -13.59
CA GLY A 37 -22.96 10.74 -14.22
C GLY A 37 -21.73 10.10 -13.61
N MET A 38 -20.67 9.96 -14.41
CA MET A 38 -19.48 9.17 -14.05
C MET A 38 -18.27 10.02 -13.65
N LEU A 39 -18.11 11.20 -14.24
CA LEU A 39 -16.91 12.02 -14.05
C LEU A 39 -17.30 13.48 -13.85
N PHE A 40 -16.85 14.05 -12.75
CA PHE A 40 -17.06 15.45 -12.41
C PHE A 40 -15.72 16.13 -12.13
N VAL A 41 -15.59 17.39 -12.56
CA VAL A 41 -14.41 18.23 -12.26
C VAL A 41 -14.41 18.65 -10.79
N THR A 42 -15.59 18.77 -10.18
CA THR A 42 -15.78 19.14 -8.78
C THR A 42 -16.09 17.90 -7.91
N PRO A 43 -15.75 17.92 -6.62
CA PRO A 43 -16.13 16.84 -5.72
C PRO A 43 -17.64 16.60 -5.73
N SER A 44 -18.04 15.33 -5.82
CA SER A 44 -19.44 14.91 -5.70
C SER A 44 -19.79 14.55 -4.25
N PRO A 45 -21.07 14.60 -3.85
CA PRO A 45 -21.49 14.15 -2.51
C PRO A 45 -21.05 12.69 -2.22
N ILE A 46 -21.10 11.80 -3.22
CA ILE A 46 -20.71 10.40 -3.10
C ILE A 46 -19.20 10.28 -2.79
N SER A 47 -18.36 11.06 -3.50
CA SER A 47 -16.91 11.02 -3.24
C SER A 47 -16.55 11.57 -1.85
N THR A 48 -17.28 12.57 -1.38
CA THR A 48 -17.09 13.13 -0.03
C THR A 48 -17.48 12.12 1.05
N ASP A 49 -18.66 11.50 0.94
CA ASP A 49 -19.13 10.47 1.89
C ASP A 49 -18.17 9.27 1.91
N ALA A 50 -17.72 8.83 0.74
CA ALA A 50 -16.73 7.74 0.65
C ALA A 50 -15.41 8.11 1.34
N ALA A 51 -14.91 9.32 1.15
CA ALA A 51 -13.69 9.80 1.81
C ALA A 51 -13.85 9.84 3.34
N GLU A 52 -14.97 10.39 3.84
CA GLU A 52 -15.25 10.43 5.27
C GLU A 52 -15.36 9.02 5.89
N ARG A 53 -16.00 8.09 5.19
CA ARG A 53 -16.10 6.68 5.63
C ARG A 53 -14.74 6.01 5.69
N ILE A 54 -13.87 6.22 4.70
CA ILE A 54 -12.51 5.69 4.67
C ILE A 54 -11.70 6.31 5.82
N CYS A 55 -11.69 7.62 5.97
CA CYS A 55 -10.97 8.29 7.04
C CYS A 55 -11.36 7.77 8.41
N ARG A 56 -12.67 7.68 8.69
CA ARG A 56 -13.20 7.16 9.95
C ARG A 56 -12.86 5.69 10.17
N ARG A 57 -12.96 4.86 9.10
CA ARG A 57 -12.72 3.41 9.20
C ARG A 57 -11.26 3.09 9.52
N PHE A 58 -10.32 3.76 8.85
CA PHE A 58 -8.90 3.49 8.99
C PHE A 58 -8.18 4.42 9.98
N GLY A 59 -8.91 5.35 10.61
CA GLY A 59 -8.34 6.27 11.59
C GLY A 59 -7.28 7.21 11.01
N ILE A 60 -7.49 7.67 9.77
CA ILE A 60 -6.62 8.59 9.04
C ILE A 60 -7.27 9.97 8.86
N ASP A 61 -6.46 11.01 8.69
CA ASP A 61 -6.96 12.39 8.65
C ASP A 61 -7.48 12.79 7.27
N GLN A 62 -6.82 12.33 6.21
CA GLN A 62 -7.14 12.69 4.82
C GLN A 62 -6.90 11.51 3.88
N VAL A 63 -7.65 11.48 2.77
CA VAL A 63 -7.57 10.47 1.73
C VAL A 63 -7.68 11.09 0.33
N ARG A 64 -7.06 10.47 -0.65
CA ARG A 64 -7.21 10.74 -2.09
C ARG A 64 -7.52 9.44 -2.81
N PHE A 65 -8.45 9.51 -3.77
CA PHE A 65 -8.81 8.38 -4.61
C PHE A 65 -7.87 8.27 -5.82
N THR A 66 -7.67 7.05 -6.25
CA THR A 66 -6.91 6.66 -7.44
C THR A 66 -7.61 5.47 -8.12
N ASN A 67 -7.10 5.02 -9.27
CA ASN A 67 -7.75 3.95 -10.02
C ASN A 67 -7.15 2.56 -9.73
N SER A 68 -5.96 2.50 -9.19
CA SER A 68 -5.25 1.24 -8.94
C SER A 68 -4.37 1.30 -7.70
N GLY A 69 -4.06 0.12 -7.13
CA GLY A 69 -3.10 0.01 -6.04
C GLY A 69 -1.71 0.54 -6.41
N THR A 70 -1.27 0.33 -7.66
CA THR A 70 0.00 0.88 -8.16
C THR A 70 0.03 2.40 -8.10
N GLU A 71 -1.04 3.07 -8.52
CA GLU A 71 -1.13 4.53 -8.39
C GLU A 71 -1.10 4.96 -6.93
N SER A 72 -1.85 4.28 -6.07
CA SER A 72 -1.89 4.61 -4.64
C SER A 72 -0.53 4.51 -3.97
N THR A 73 0.20 3.42 -4.21
CA THR A 73 1.54 3.22 -3.64
C THR A 73 2.55 4.21 -4.22
N MET A 74 2.50 4.46 -5.53
CA MET A 74 3.34 5.47 -6.18
C MET A 74 3.11 6.87 -5.60
N TYR A 75 1.85 7.27 -5.41
CA TYR A 75 1.53 8.57 -4.82
C TYR A 75 1.91 8.65 -3.34
N ALA A 76 1.72 7.59 -2.55
CA ALA A 76 2.15 7.57 -1.16
C ALA A 76 3.67 7.80 -1.02
N VAL A 77 4.48 7.14 -1.86
CA VAL A 77 5.93 7.40 -1.92
C VAL A 77 6.24 8.82 -2.37
N ARG A 78 5.51 9.34 -3.35
CA ARG A 78 5.69 10.73 -3.80
C ARG A 78 5.39 11.73 -2.68
N VAL A 79 4.36 11.50 -1.87
CA VAL A 79 4.08 12.28 -0.65
C VAL A 79 5.24 12.21 0.33
N ALA A 80 5.75 11.01 0.61
CA ALA A 80 6.88 10.81 1.52
C ALA A 80 8.13 11.57 1.04
N ARG A 81 8.46 11.48 -0.24
CA ARG A 81 9.57 12.23 -0.85
C ARG A 81 9.39 13.74 -0.73
N SER A 82 8.19 14.24 -1.02
CA SER A 82 7.89 15.68 -0.93
C SER A 82 7.95 16.19 0.51
N ALA A 83 7.51 15.39 1.47
CA ALA A 83 7.48 15.78 2.89
C ALA A 83 8.86 15.71 3.56
N THR A 84 9.71 14.80 3.14
CA THR A 84 11.03 14.59 3.74
C THR A 84 12.16 15.30 3.00
N GLY A 85 11.97 15.65 1.73
CA GLY A 85 13.03 16.12 0.84
C GLY A 85 14.07 15.05 0.47
N LYS A 86 13.79 13.78 0.79
CA LYS A 86 14.63 12.62 0.51
C LYS A 86 14.08 11.83 -0.68
N SER A 87 14.89 10.95 -1.29
CA SER A 87 14.55 10.25 -2.54
C SER A 87 14.34 8.74 -2.41
N ASP A 88 15.11 8.11 -1.53
CA ASP A 88 15.30 6.67 -1.54
C ASP A 88 14.15 5.94 -0.83
N ILE A 89 13.94 4.70 -1.23
CA ILE A 89 12.86 3.85 -0.72
C ILE A 89 13.48 2.61 -0.07
N VAL A 90 12.94 2.17 1.04
CA VAL A 90 13.16 0.81 1.57
C VAL A 90 11.89 0.01 1.41
N LYS A 91 12.00 -1.24 0.99
CA LYS A 91 10.90 -2.22 0.93
C LYS A 91 11.36 -3.59 1.44
N VAL A 92 10.40 -4.47 1.65
CA VAL A 92 10.67 -5.86 2.02
C VAL A 92 11.04 -6.69 0.78
N GLU A 93 12.04 -7.58 0.94
CA GLU A 93 12.36 -8.63 -0.04
C GLU A 93 11.12 -9.48 -0.31
N GLY A 94 10.77 -9.64 -1.60
CA GLY A 94 9.57 -10.36 -2.01
C GLY A 94 8.25 -9.59 -1.85
N GLY A 95 8.22 -8.47 -1.15
CA GLY A 95 7.01 -7.63 -1.01
C GLY A 95 6.55 -7.07 -2.35
N TYR A 96 5.24 -6.98 -2.56
CA TYR A 96 4.64 -6.50 -3.82
C TYR A 96 3.81 -5.24 -3.59
N HIS A 97 4.17 -4.17 -4.29
CA HIS A 97 3.53 -2.86 -4.15
C HIS A 97 3.04 -2.26 -5.49
N GLY A 98 2.79 -3.11 -6.47
CA GLY A 98 2.37 -2.69 -7.81
C GLY A 98 3.49 -2.70 -8.84
N SER A 99 3.20 -2.17 -10.03
CA SER A 99 4.05 -2.28 -11.23
C SER A 99 4.91 -1.02 -11.50
N TYR A 100 5.08 -0.16 -10.52
CA TYR A 100 6.02 0.96 -10.59
C TYR A 100 7.45 0.40 -10.44
N ASP A 101 8.39 0.83 -11.30
CA ASP A 101 9.74 0.24 -11.39
C ASP A 101 10.43 -0.02 -10.03
N PRO A 102 10.47 0.94 -9.08
CA PRO A 102 11.05 0.67 -7.77
C PRO A 102 10.38 -0.48 -7.01
N PHE A 103 9.10 -0.72 -7.23
CA PHE A 103 8.36 -1.75 -6.51
C PHE A 103 8.50 -3.14 -7.11
N VAL A 104 8.89 -3.23 -8.40
CA VAL A 104 9.16 -4.51 -9.06
C VAL A 104 10.50 -5.10 -8.62
N VAL A 105 11.43 -4.25 -8.15
CA VAL A 105 12.69 -4.72 -7.55
C VAL A 105 12.40 -5.72 -6.44
N SER A 106 13.05 -6.87 -6.49
CA SER A 106 12.92 -7.95 -5.50
C SER A 106 11.48 -8.37 -5.18
N SER A 107 10.54 -8.27 -6.15
CA SER A 107 9.14 -8.70 -5.91
C SER A 107 8.97 -10.22 -6.01
N LYS A 108 9.73 -10.87 -6.87
CA LYS A 108 9.80 -12.33 -7.04
C LYS A 108 11.22 -12.72 -7.43
N PRO A 109 12.20 -12.46 -6.58
CA PRO A 109 13.58 -12.70 -6.92
C PRO A 109 13.87 -14.21 -7.04
N ALA A 110 14.72 -14.59 -7.99
CA ALA A 110 15.30 -15.91 -7.98
C ALA A 110 16.24 -16.04 -6.76
N LEU A 111 16.26 -17.19 -6.12
CA LEU A 111 17.01 -17.39 -4.86
C LEU A 111 18.51 -17.12 -4.98
N ASP A 112 19.08 -17.31 -6.17
CA ASP A 112 20.48 -17.02 -6.48
C ASP A 112 20.78 -15.53 -6.70
N LYS A 113 19.75 -14.68 -6.73
CA LYS A 113 19.86 -13.22 -6.92
C LYS A 113 19.62 -12.42 -5.65
N ILE A 114 19.16 -13.04 -4.57
CA ILE A 114 18.99 -12.39 -3.28
C ILE A 114 20.31 -12.46 -2.50
N GLY A 115 20.61 -11.40 -1.74
CA GLY A 115 21.77 -11.39 -0.86
C GLY A 115 21.58 -12.22 0.40
N ASP A 116 22.61 -12.28 1.21
CA ASP A 116 22.50 -12.81 2.57
C ASP A 116 21.48 -11.96 3.37
N PRO A 117 20.68 -12.55 4.26
CA PRO A 117 19.79 -11.78 5.14
C PRO A 117 20.48 -10.68 5.95
N GLU A 118 21.78 -10.81 6.22
CA GLU A 118 22.58 -9.77 6.88
C GLU A 118 23.09 -8.69 5.91
N GLU A 119 23.22 -9.02 4.62
CA GLU A 119 23.64 -8.13 3.54
C GLU A 119 22.70 -8.27 2.33
N PRO A 120 21.43 -7.81 2.45
CA PRO A 120 20.44 -7.95 1.39
C PRO A 120 20.82 -7.12 0.17
N ILE A 121 20.66 -7.71 -1.02
CA ILE A 121 20.96 -7.08 -2.30
C ILE A 121 19.67 -6.95 -3.11
N PRO A 122 19.33 -5.74 -3.62
CA PRO A 122 18.18 -5.59 -4.51
C PRO A 122 18.32 -6.43 -5.79
N ALA A 123 17.39 -7.35 -6.04
CA ALA A 123 17.32 -8.10 -7.29
C ALA A 123 16.64 -7.24 -8.35
N ILE A 124 17.41 -6.76 -9.31
CA ILE A 124 16.96 -5.83 -10.36
C ILE A 124 17.02 -6.54 -11.72
N ASP A 125 15.90 -6.53 -12.42
CA ASP A 125 15.86 -6.93 -13.82
C ASP A 125 16.43 -5.84 -14.72
N SER A 126 17.10 -6.24 -15.81
CA SER A 126 17.83 -5.32 -16.72
C SER A 126 16.96 -4.26 -17.40
N ASN A 127 15.64 -4.45 -17.42
CA ASN A 127 14.69 -3.54 -18.07
C ASN A 127 14.09 -2.51 -17.11
N LEU A 128 14.46 -2.52 -15.82
CA LEU A 128 13.93 -1.60 -14.82
C LEU A 128 14.80 -0.36 -14.65
N VAL A 129 14.16 0.76 -14.34
CA VAL A 129 14.81 2.00 -13.91
C VAL A 129 14.38 2.30 -12.46
N PRO A 130 14.89 1.53 -11.49
CA PRO A 130 14.33 1.52 -10.15
C PRO A 130 14.66 2.76 -9.32
N GLY A 131 15.68 3.53 -9.69
CA GLY A 131 16.24 4.55 -8.81
C GLY A 131 16.94 3.97 -7.58
N ASP A 132 17.07 4.78 -6.53
CA ASP A 132 17.69 4.35 -5.28
C ASP A 132 16.68 3.63 -4.40
N ILE A 133 16.77 2.31 -4.39
CA ILE A 133 15.91 1.42 -3.61
C ILE A 133 16.75 0.42 -2.82
N TYR A 134 16.34 0.20 -1.59
CA TYR A 134 16.92 -0.80 -0.70
C TYR A 134 15.88 -1.87 -0.39
N VAL A 135 16.34 -3.08 -0.14
CA VAL A 135 15.51 -4.19 0.32
C VAL A 135 16.01 -4.68 1.67
N VAL A 136 15.09 -5.17 2.48
CA VAL A 136 15.38 -5.80 3.77
C VAL A 136 14.51 -7.04 3.92
N PRO A 137 14.98 -8.12 4.57
CA PRO A 137 14.13 -9.25 4.88
C PRO A 137 13.01 -8.85 5.85
N PHE A 138 11.82 -9.44 5.68
CA PHE A 138 10.73 -9.31 6.65
C PHE A 138 11.11 -9.98 7.97
N ASN A 139 10.61 -9.47 9.09
CA ASN A 139 10.93 -9.98 10.43
C ASN A 139 12.44 -9.93 10.79
N ASN A 140 13.22 -9.07 10.13
CA ASN A 140 14.64 -8.89 10.43
C ASN A 140 14.95 -7.45 10.85
N ILE A 141 14.71 -7.16 12.13
CA ILE A 141 14.97 -5.83 12.72
C ILE A 141 16.46 -5.45 12.61
N PRO A 142 17.44 -6.33 12.90
CA PRO A 142 18.85 -5.96 12.75
C PRO A 142 19.23 -5.50 11.34
N ALA A 143 18.68 -6.13 10.30
CA ALA A 143 18.93 -5.69 8.92
C ALA A 143 18.33 -4.30 8.64
N LEU A 144 17.12 -4.00 9.16
CA LEU A 144 16.49 -2.70 9.02
C LEU A 144 17.25 -1.62 9.79
N GLU A 145 17.71 -1.90 11.01
CA GLU A 145 18.51 -0.99 11.82
C GLU A 145 19.80 -0.60 11.08
N ARG A 146 20.57 -1.58 10.64
CA ARG A 146 21.80 -1.32 9.83
C ARG A 146 21.51 -0.50 8.58
N MET A 147 20.40 -0.79 7.90
CA MET A 147 20.00 -0.05 6.71
C MET A 147 19.73 1.42 7.03
N PHE A 148 19.01 1.71 8.11
CA PHE A 148 18.70 3.07 8.52
C PHE A 148 19.95 3.81 9.05
N GLU A 149 20.74 3.19 9.90
CA GLU A 149 22.00 3.75 10.39
C GLU A 149 22.88 4.26 9.23
N LYS A 150 22.99 3.46 8.19
CA LYS A 150 23.84 3.76 7.04
C LYS A 150 23.23 4.78 6.08
N ASN A 151 21.93 4.75 5.85
CA ASN A 151 21.30 5.43 4.70
C ASN A 151 20.14 6.38 5.06
N ALA A 152 19.72 6.50 6.31
CA ALA A 152 18.50 7.24 6.69
C ALA A 152 18.46 8.70 6.21
N LYS A 153 19.62 9.33 5.98
CA LYS A 153 19.69 10.69 5.42
C LYS A 153 19.11 10.79 4.00
N LYS A 154 19.03 9.67 3.27
CA LYS A 154 18.50 9.60 1.91
C LYS A 154 17.14 8.96 1.84
N ILE A 155 16.79 8.08 2.81
CA ILE A 155 15.56 7.28 2.80
C ILE A 155 14.36 8.17 3.12
N ALA A 156 13.44 8.30 2.16
CA ALA A 156 12.17 9.02 2.30
C ALA A 156 11.15 8.18 3.05
N CYS A 157 11.04 6.89 2.73
CA CYS A 157 10.05 6.01 3.32
C CYS A 157 10.50 4.56 3.41
N TYR A 158 9.87 3.84 4.33
CA TYR A 158 9.78 2.39 4.35
C TYR A 158 8.34 2.00 4.00
N ILE A 159 8.18 1.26 2.90
CA ILE A 159 6.89 0.71 2.47
C ILE A 159 6.86 -0.79 2.74
N VAL A 160 5.80 -1.25 3.38
CA VAL A 160 5.66 -2.65 3.79
C VAL A 160 4.19 -3.08 3.80
N GLU A 161 3.91 -4.30 3.34
CA GLU A 161 2.65 -4.99 3.64
C GLU A 161 2.69 -5.39 5.13
N PRO A 162 1.76 -4.97 5.99
CA PRO A 162 1.80 -5.33 7.41
C PRO A 162 1.62 -6.85 7.65
N VAL A 163 1.07 -7.55 6.68
CA VAL A 163 1.09 -9.00 6.50
C VAL A 163 1.48 -9.26 5.06
N LEU A 164 2.54 -10.04 4.81
CA LEU A 164 2.99 -10.32 3.44
C LEU A 164 2.06 -11.33 2.76
N GLU A 165 0.95 -10.87 2.23
CA GLU A 165 -0.05 -11.76 1.60
C GLU A 165 0.45 -12.34 0.26
N ASN A 166 1.29 -11.61 -0.46
CA ASN A 166 1.87 -12.09 -1.73
C ASN A 166 2.93 -13.20 -1.56
N LEU A 167 3.41 -13.44 -0.34
CA LEU A 167 4.35 -14.49 0.02
C LEU A 167 3.70 -15.58 0.89
N ALA A 168 2.50 -16.02 0.53
CA ALA A 168 1.74 -17.06 1.23
C ALA A 168 1.37 -16.69 2.69
N ILE A 169 1.05 -15.43 2.94
CA ILE A 169 0.52 -14.91 4.21
C ILE A 169 1.55 -15.06 5.35
N VAL A 170 2.67 -14.37 5.23
CA VAL A 170 3.66 -14.30 6.31
C VAL A 170 3.25 -13.23 7.30
N LEU A 171 3.04 -13.65 8.54
CA LEU A 171 2.69 -12.75 9.64
C LEU A 171 3.94 -12.03 10.19
N PRO A 172 3.79 -10.80 10.70
CA PRO A 172 4.86 -10.18 11.47
C PRO A 172 5.10 -10.94 12.77
N ASP A 173 6.36 -11.07 13.15
CA ASP A 173 6.74 -11.56 14.47
C ASP A 173 6.29 -10.58 15.55
N GLU A 174 6.11 -11.06 16.78
CA GLU A 174 5.73 -10.22 17.92
C GLU A 174 6.75 -9.09 18.13
N GLY A 175 6.27 -7.85 18.20
CA GLY A 175 7.10 -6.66 18.36
C GLY A 175 7.79 -6.15 17.11
N TYR A 176 7.71 -6.87 15.97
CA TYR A 176 8.38 -6.43 14.74
C TYR A 176 7.87 -5.10 14.21
N LEU A 177 6.57 -4.96 14.03
CA LEU A 177 6.00 -3.72 13.46
C LEU A 177 6.08 -2.54 14.43
N GLU A 178 6.01 -2.79 15.73
CA GLU A 178 6.24 -1.78 16.76
C GLU A 178 7.66 -1.23 16.66
N ARG A 179 8.66 -2.12 16.55
CA ARG A 179 10.05 -1.68 16.38
C ARG A 179 10.28 -0.98 15.05
N VAL A 180 9.63 -1.43 13.98
CA VAL A 180 9.63 -0.71 12.68
C VAL A 180 9.11 0.71 12.85
N ARG A 181 8.01 0.90 13.60
CA ARG A 181 7.45 2.24 13.85
C ARG A 181 8.43 3.13 14.60
N GLU A 182 9.03 2.60 15.68
CA GLU A 182 10.04 3.32 16.47
C GLU A 182 11.23 3.76 15.61
N LEU A 183 11.79 2.85 14.82
CA LEU A 183 12.90 3.14 13.92
C LEU A 183 12.53 4.22 12.88
N CYS A 184 11.34 4.14 12.29
CA CYS A 184 10.88 5.16 11.37
C CYS A 184 10.78 6.55 12.03
N ASP A 185 10.33 6.60 13.28
CA ASP A 185 10.25 7.85 14.05
C ASP A 185 11.64 8.38 14.41
N GLU A 186 12.54 7.51 14.88
CA GLU A 186 13.91 7.84 15.26
C GLU A 186 14.70 8.43 14.08
N TYR A 187 14.59 7.82 12.90
CA TYR A 187 15.35 8.21 11.72
C TYR A 187 14.63 9.21 10.80
N ASN A 188 13.42 9.67 11.18
CA ASN A 188 12.58 10.54 10.36
C ASN A 188 12.36 9.96 8.95
N VAL A 189 11.93 8.70 8.90
CA VAL A 189 11.53 7.96 7.71
C VAL A 189 10.01 7.79 7.74
N VAL A 190 9.31 8.04 6.63
CA VAL A 190 7.86 7.89 6.55
C VAL A 190 7.50 6.41 6.49
N LEU A 191 6.69 5.91 7.43
CA LEU A 191 6.18 4.55 7.40
C LEU A 191 4.91 4.50 6.56
N ILE A 192 4.93 3.69 5.49
CA ILE A 192 3.79 3.43 4.62
C ILE A 192 3.36 1.98 4.81
N PHE A 193 2.13 1.75 5.27
CA PHE A 193 1.53 0.42 5.22
C PHE A 193 0.77 0.26 3.90
N ASP A 194 1.20 -0.72 3.13
CA ASP A 194 0.46 -1.16 1.96
C ASP A 194 -0.66 -2.10 2.40
N GLU A 195 -1.84 -1.53 2.55
CA GLU A 195 -3.07 -2.26 2.88
C GLU A 195 -3.96 -2.49 1.65
N VAL A 196 -3.38 -2.51 0.47
CA VAL A 196 -4.10 -2.82 -0.77
C VAL A 196 -4.81 -4.17 -0.67
N GLN A 197 -4.23 -5.12 0.03
CA GLN A 197 -4.81 -6.43 0.29
C GLN A 197 -5.46 -6.52 1.69
N THR A 198 -4.74 -6.12 2.72
CA THR A 198 -5.15 -6.29 4.13
C THR A 198 -6.24 -5.34 4.58
N GLY A 199 -6.50 -4.24 3.86
CA GLY A 199 -7.37 -3.15 4.32
C GLY A 199 -8.79 -3.57 4.71
N LEU A 200 -9.39 -4.54 4.03
CA LEU A 200 -10.70 -5.08 4.42
C LEU A 200 -10.67 -6.58 4.72
N THR A 201 -9.58 -7.29 4.39
CA THR A 201 -9.46 -8.73 4.62
C THR A 201 -8.95 -9.05 6.03
N ALA A 202 -8.05 -8.23 6.57
CA ALA A 202 -7.48 -8.44 7.90
C ALA A 202 -8.39 -8.00 9.05
N GLY A 203 -9.48 -7.29 8.77
CA GLY A 203 -10.45 -6.82 9.76
C GLY A 203 -11.19 -5.56 9.32
N ALA A 204 -12.15 -5.13 10.15
CA ALA A 204 -13.00 -3.99 9.85
C ALA A 204 -12.22 -2.66 9.69
N HIS A 205 -11.06 -2.55 10.31
CA HIS A 205 -10.22 -1.35 10.34
C HIS A 205 -8.82 -1.60 9.79
N GLY A 206 -8.65 -2.64 8.97
CA GLY A 206 -7.38 -3.02 8.35
C GLY A 206 -6.41 -3.76 9.28
N ALA A 207 -5.26 -4.14 8.73
CA ALA A 207 -4.21 -4.81 9.47
C ALA A 207 -3.54 -3.85 10.47
N SER A 208 -3.38 -2.58 10.17
CA SER A 208 -2.81 -1.58 11.08
C SER A 208 -3.54 -1.53 12.41
N ALA A 209 -4.88 -1.52 12.39
CA ALA A 209 -5.67 -1.54 13.62
C ALA A 209 -5.62 -2.89 14.34
N ARG A 210 -5.62 -3.99 13.59
CA ARG A 210 -5.54 -5.35 14.14
C ARG A 210 -4.22 -5.62 14.85
N LEU A 211 -3.12 -5.10 14.29
CA LEU A 211 -1.76 -5.27 14.80
C LEU A 211 -1.34 -4.14 15.75
N GLY A 212 -2.18 -3.13 15.96
CA GLY A 212 -1.94 -2.06 16.94
C GLY A 212 -0.90 -1.01 16.51
N VAL A 213 -0.41 -1.04 15.28
CA VAL A 213 0.63 -0.12 14.80
C VAL A 213 0.07 0.86 13.78
N LYS A 214 0.28 2.17 14.01
CA LYS A 214 -0.21 3.22 13.14
C LYS A 214 0.90 3.69 12.19
N PRO A 215 0.72 3.53 10.86
CA PRO A 215 1.63 4.11 9.88
C PRO A 215 1.45 5.63 9.74
N ASP A 216 2.30 6.25 8.96
CA ASP A 216 2.13 7.65 8.56
C ASP A 216 1.18 7.80 7.38
N LEU A 217 1.28 6.87 6.43
CA LEU A 217 0.45 6.75 5.25
C LEU A 217 -0.03 5.31 5.07
N ILE A 218 -1.21 5.15 4.47
CA ILE A 218 -1.74 3.85 4.03
C ILE A 218 -2.11 3.90 2.56
N THR A 219 -2.08 2.74 1.91
CA THR A 219 -2.62 2.55 0.57
C THR A 219 -3.70 1.49 0.57
N LEU A 220 -4.76 1.72 -0.18
CA LEU A 220 -5.96 0.89 -0.25
C LEU A 220 -6.34 0.65 -1.70
N ALA A 221 -6.80 -0.55 -2.03
CA ALA A 221 -7.37 -0.89 -3.33
C ALA A 221 -8.21 -2.17 -3.24
N LYS A 222 -8.26 -2.94 -4.31
CA LYS A 222 -8.91 -4.26 -4.37
C LYS A 222 -10.32 -4.22 -3.79
N SER A 223 -10.48 -4.75 -2.58
CA SER A 223 -11.79 -4.91 -1.94
C SER A 223 -12.57 -3.60 -1.71
N ILE A 224 -11.90 -2.44 -1.59
CA ILE A 224 -12.61 -1.16 -1.46
C ILE A 224 -13.38 -0.78 -2.72
N GLY A 225 -12.97 -1.29 -3.89
CA GLY A 225 -13.63 -1.04 -5.16
C GLY A 225 -14.78 -2.00 -5.47
N GLY A 226 -14.94 -3.09 -4.70
CA GLY A 226 -15.99 -4.07 -4.96
C GLY A 226 -15.95 -4.70 -6.36
N GLY A 227 -14.78 -4.73 -7.00
CA GLY A 227 -14.56 -5.19 -8.37
C GLY A 227 -14.42 -4.05 -9.40
N LEU A 228 -14.68 -2.81 -9.01
CA LEU A 228 -14.46 -1.63 -9.85
C LEU A 228 -13.04 -1.08 -9.65
N PRO A 229 -12.48 -0.35 -10.63
CA PRO A 229 -11.14 0.24 -10.53
C PRO A 229 -11.16 1.44 -9.58
N LEU A 230 -11.06 1.15 -8.28
CA LEU A 230 -11.01 2.13 -7.21
C LEU A 230 -9.89 1.78 -6.25
N ALA A 231 -9.10 2.79 -5.93
CA ALA A 231 -8.06 2.70 -4.94
C ALA A 231 -7.94 4.05 -4.20
N ALA A 232 -7.12 4.10 -3.16
CA ALA A 232 -6.92 5.30 -2.38
C ALA A 232 -5.57 5.28 -1.66
N PHE A 233 -5.01 6.44 -1.39
CA PHE A 233 -3.94 6.63 -0.44
C PHE A 233 -4.32 7.73 0.54
N GLY A 234 -3.83 7.63 1.76
CA GLY A 234 -4.17 8.60 2.79
C GLY A 234 -3.28 8.45 4.02
N GLY A 235 -3.54 9.25 5.03
CA GLY A 235 -2.81 9.18 6.28
C GLY A 235 -2.85 10.46 7.09
N LYS A 236 -1.78 10.72 7.85
CA LYS A 236 -1.67 11.87 8.73
C LYS A 236 -1.70 13.18 7.94
N LYS A 237 -2.47 14.16 8.42
CA LYS A 237 -2.65 15.47 7.80
C LYS A 237 -1.33 16.14 7.43
N LYS A 238 -0.32 16.07 8.31
CA LYS A 238 0.99 16.70 8.08
C LYS A 238 1.68 16.25 6.77
N TYR A 239 1.40 15.03 6.32
CA TYR A 239 1.90 14.51 5.05
C TYR A 239 0.93 14.80 3.91
N MET A 240 -0.36 14.57 4.11
CA MET A 240 -1.36 14.75 3.07
C MET A 240 -1.55 16.22 2.65
N ASP A 241 -1.20 17.18 3.50
CA ASP A 241 -1.20 18.61 3.16
C ASP A 241 -0.22 18.95 2.01
N PHE A 242 0.79 18.12 1.72
CA PHE A 242 1.64 18.31 0.53
C PHE A 242 0.85 18.14 -0.77
N VAL A 243 -0.15 17.26 -0.79
CA VAL A 243 -1.07 17.09 -1.91
C VAL A 243 -2.06 18.26 -1.98
N THR A 244 -2.70 18.56 -0.86
CA THR A 244 -3.77 19.57 -0.78
C THR A 244 -3.27 20.98 -1.08
N ASN A 245 -2.03 21.30 -0.68
CA ASN A 245 -1.44 22.63 -0.87
C ASN A 245 -0.71 22.79 -2.22
N GLY A 246 -0.86 21.84 -3.14
CA GLY A 246 -0.24 21.89 -4.47
C GLY A 246 1.29 21.77 -4.48
N LYS A 247 1.89 21.32 -3.38
CA LYS A 247 3.34 21.07 -3.28
C LYS A 247 3.76 19.76 -3.96
N MET A 248 2.80 18.96 -4.34
CA MET A 248 3.00 17.72 -5.08
C MET A 248 1.93 17.61 -6.17
N ALA A 249 2.35 17.34 -7.40
CA ALA A 249 1.41 16.98 -8.47
C ALA A 249 0.87 15.57 -8.28
N HIS A 250 -0.42 15.36 -8.50
CA HIS A 250 -1.10 14.08 -8.40
C HIS A 250 -2.18 13.96 -9.47
#